data_e17e6931ae0e8e900188b902bbecd8e2
#
_entry.id   e17e6931ae0e8e900188b902bbecd8e2
#
_cell.length_a   1.000
_cell.length_b   1.000
_cell.length_c   1.000
_cell.angle_alpha   90.00
_cell.angle_beta   90.00
_cell.angle_gamma   90.00
#
_symmetry.space_group_name_H-M   'P 1'
#
loop_
_entity.id
_entity.type
_entity.pdbx_description
1 polymer ?
#
loop_
_entity_poly.entity_id
_entity_poly.type
_entity_poly.pdbx_seq_one_letter_code
_entity_poly.pdbx_strand_id
1 'polypeptide(L)'
;MQTRPRIAVLVSIFAALVLTAGCSSSEKAGAPLPDAASLLTDAQQTTKKQESVHLELTVTGKIAELPIETLSGDLTNVPVVAAQGKASIIAFGQTFKDVDFVVAEGDLYGALTPGSFTNFGPAADIYDVSKILNPDVGLANVLANFTDPKADGRETINGVDTVKVTGNVSAEVVNGLADVGATAPVPATAWIKEDGDHDLVQAKLDPSQDNSVQMTLSDWGKSVTVTKPAA
;
A
#
# COMPACT_ATOMS: atom_id res chain seq x y z
N MET A 1 -36.74 12.89 -85.70
CA MET A 1 -37.42 11.86 -84.89
C MET A 1 -36.39 11.36 -83.86
N GLN A 2 -36.61 11.67 -82.64
CA GLN A 2 -35.63 11.48 -81.54
C GLN A 2 -36.01 10.25 -80.77
N THR A 3 -35.09 9.35 -80.64
CA THR A 3 -35.19 8.22 -79.69
C THR A 3 -34.14 8.42 -78.56
N ARG A 4 -34.63 8.57 -77.34
CA ARG A 4 -33.83 8.66 -76.12
C ARG A 4 -33.49 7.27 -75.60
N PRO A 5 -32.24 6.98 -75.19
CA PRO A 5 -31.94 5.79 -74.38
C PRO A 5 -32.06 6.12 -72.91
N ARG A 6 -32.68 5.20 -72.18
CA ARG A 6 -32.78 5.20 -70.73
C ARG A 6 -31.49 4.62 -70.15
N ILE A 7 -30.79 5.44 -69.34
CA ILE A 7 -29.64 4.99 -68.54
C ILE A 7 -30.17 4.49 -67.20
N ALA A 8 -29.96 3.19 -66.95
CA ALA A 8 -30.20 2.60 -65.64
C ALA A 8 -28.97 2.82 -64.74
N VAL A 9 -29.18 3.56 -63.64
CA VAL A 9 -28.14 3.76 -62.59
C VAL A 9 -28.26 2.62 -61.62
N LEU A 10 -27.26 1.73 -61.59
CA LEU A 10 -27.04 0.72 -60.56
C LEU A 10 -26.36 1.39 -59.37
N VAL A 11 -27.10 1.53 -58.26
CA VAL A 11 -26.58 1.94 -56.97
C VAL A 11 -26.02 0.72 -56.25
N SER A 12 -24.70 0.60 -56.23
CA SER A 12 -24.00 -0.39 -55.42
C SER A 12 -23.90 0.08 -53.96
N ILE A 13 -24.63 -0.55 -53.07
CA ILE A 13 -24.56 -0.34 -51.64
C ILE A 13 -23.32 -1.09 -51.12
N PHE A 14 -22.27 -0.35 -50.81
CA PHE A 14 -21.10 -0.87 -50.05
C PHE A 14 -21.45 -0.86 -48.56
N ALA A 15 -21.75 -2.05 -48.03
CA ALA A 15 -21.88 -2.23 -46.57
C ALA A 15 -20.48 -2.28 -45.97
N ALA A 16 -20.05 -1.15 -45.37
CA ALA A 16 -18.85 -1.09 -44.55
C ALA A 16 -19.14 -1.75 -43.19
N LEU A 17 -18.63 -2.98 -42.99
CA LEU A 17 -18.54 -3.61 -41.68
C LEU A 17 -17.45 -2.85 -40.88
N VAL A 18 -17.87 -1.97 -39.98
CA VAL A 18 -16.99 -1.40 -38.93
C VAL A 18 -16.83 -2.47 -37.84
N LEU A 19 -15.72 -3.20 -37.89
CA LEU A 19 -15.26 -4.01 -36.77
C LEU A 19 -14.82 -3.04 -35.65
N THR A 20 -15.70 -2.75 -34.73
CA THR A 20 -15.32 -2.11 -33.45
C THR A 20 -14.62 -3.17 -32.63
N ALA A 21 -13.28 -3.14 -32.62
CA ALA A 21 -12.49 -3.79 -31.58
C ALA A 21 -12.82 -3.08 -30.28
N GLY A 22 -13.84 -3.53 -29.57
CA GLY A 22 -14.16 -3.11 -28.22
C GLY A 22 -13.05 -3.58 -27.31
N CYS A 23 -12.23 -2.65 -26.80
CA CYS A 23 -11.41 -2.89 -25.63
C CYS A 23 -12.33 -3.28 -24.47
N SER A 24 -12.31 -4.54 -24.07
CA SER A 24 -13.03 -5.05 -22.91
C SER A 24 -12.28 -4.72 -21.63
N SER A 25 -12.40 -3.47 -21.16
CA SER A 25 -11.93 -3.05 -19.84
C SER A 25 -13.04 -2.52 -18.95
N SER A 26 -14.31 -2.90 -19.19
CA SER A 26 -15.45 -2.27 -18.52
C SER A 26 -16.41 -3.22 -17.80
N GLU A 27 -16.14 -4.52 -17.71
CA GLU A 27 -17.12 -5.44 -17.11
C GLU A 27 -17.19 -5.40 -15.56
N LYS A 28 -16.13 -4.91 -14.87
CA LYS A 28 -16.12 -4.87 -13.40
C LYS A 28 -16.73 -3.61 -12.78
N ALA A 29 -16.77 -2.49 -13.49
CA ALA A 29 -17.30 -1.24 -12.95
C ALA A 29 -18.79 -1.28 -12.52
N GLY A 30 -19.57 -2.23 -13.01
CA GLY A 30 -20.98 -2.42 -12.68
C GLY A 30 -21.30 -3.67 -11.87
N ALA A 31 -20.34 -4.54 -11.58
CA ALA A 31 -20.56 -5.74 -10.78
C ALA A 31 -20.72 -5.37 -9.28
N PRO A 32 -21.56 -6.10 -8.51
CA PRO A 32 -21.64 -5.90 -7.06
C PRO A 32 -20.25 -5.97 -6.41
N LEU A 33 -20.03 -5.14 -5.38
CA LEU A 33 -18.81 -5.20 -4.59
C LEU A 33 -18.79 -6.50 -3.78
N PRO A 34 -17.62 -7.11 -3.55
CA PRO A 34 -17.48 -8.25 -2.66
C PRO A 34 -17.86 -7.86 -1.23
N ASP A 35 -18.17 -8.87 -0.41
CA ASP A 35 -18.43 -8.67 1.02
C ASP A 35 -17.13 -8.18 1.72
N ALA A 36 -17.23 -7.05 2.40
CA ALA A 36 -16.08 -6.39 3.01
C ALA A 36 -15.40 -7.23 4.10
N ALA A 37 -16.20 -7.93 4.92
CA ALA A 37 -15.66 -8.74 6.01
C ALA A 37 -14.95 -9.99 5.49
N SER A 38 -15.50 -10.62 4.46
CA SER A 38 -14.86 -11.75 3.78
C SER A 38 -13.53 -11.32 3.15
N LEU A 39 -13.53 -10.20 2.42
CA LEU A 39 -12.33 -9.68 1.76
C LEU A 39 -11.23 -9.32 2.76
N LEU A 40 -11.57 -8.70 3.89
CA LEU A 40 -10.62 -8.43 4.98
C LEU A 40 -10.05 -9.72 5.58
N THR A 41 -10.88 -10.75 5.74
CA THR A 41 -10.44 -12.05 6.26
C THR A 41 -9.43 -12.72 5.31
N ASP A 42 -9.72 -12.70 4.01
CA ASP A 42 -8.82 -13.27 3.00
C ASP A 42 -7.49 -12.49 2.93
N ALA A 43 -7.56 -11.16 2.91
CA ALA A 43 -6.39 -10.29 2.94
C ALA A 43 -5.55 -10.49 4.21
N GLN A 44 -6.19 -10.64 5.37
CA GLN A 44 -5.53 -10.95 6.63
C GLN A 44 -4.76 -12.29 6.55
N GLN A 45 -5.39 -13.33 6.01
CA GLN A 45 -4.76 -14.65 5.89
C GLN A 45 -3.57 -14.63 4.91
N THR A 46 -3.68 -13.86 3.83
CA THR A 46 -2.60 -13.67 2.87
C THR A 46 -1.46 -12.88 3.50
N THR A 47 -1.75 -11.72 4.10
CA THR A 47 -0.75 -10.85 4.75
C THR A 47 -0.01 -11.58 5.89
N LYS A 48 -0.70 -12.41 6.65
CA LYS A 48 -0.11 -13.20 7.75
C LYS A 48 1.00 -14.16 7.31
N LYS A 49 1.00 -14.58 6.06
CA LYS A 49 1.99 -15.52 5.49
C LYS A 49 3.20 -14.82 4.88
N GLN A 50 3.15 -13.49 4.77
CA GLN A 50 4.19 -12.74 4.10
C GLN A 50 5.42 -12.56 4.98
N GLU A 51 6.58 -12.79 4.39
CA GLU A 51 7.88 -12.73 5.05
C GLU A 51 8.68 -11.48 4.65
N SER A 52 8.25 -10.82 3.58
CA SER A 52 8.89 -9.61 3.04
C SER A 52 7.90 -8.73 2.30
N VAL A 53 8.22 -7.45 2.20
CA VAL A 53 7.41 -6.45 1.50
C VAL A 53 8.27 -5.24 1.12
N HIS A 54 7.93 -4.59 0.01
CA HIS A 54 8.31 -3.21 -0.26
C HIS A 54 7.24 -2.28 0.30
N LEU A 55 7.64 -1.32 1.12
CA LEU A 55 6.77 -0.38 1.81
C LEU A 55 7.08 1.05 1.40
N GLU A 56 6.07 1.79 0.96
CA GLU A 56 6.08 3.25 0.86
C GLU A 56 5.14 3.82 1.92
N LEU A 57 5.66 4.65 2.83
CA LEU A 57 4.89 5.28 3.90
C LEU A 57 4.90 6.79 3.71
N THR A 58 3.75 7.41 3.93
CA THR A 58 3.59 8.87 3.98
C THR A 58 2.79 9.24 5.21
N VAL A 59 3.32 10.19 5.98
CA VAL A 59 2.62 10.80 7.12
C VAL A 59 2.18 12.21 6.72
N THR A 60 0.89 12.48 6.88
CA THR A 60 0.33 13.82 6.71
C THR A 60 0.06 14.42 8.07
N GLY A 61 0.31 15.72 8.22
CA GLY A 61 0.15 16.43 9.49
C GLY A 61 1.34 16.24 10.44
N LYS A 62 1.08 16.25 11.74
CA LYS A 62 2.10 16.07 12.78
C LYS A 62 1.65 15.02 13.79
N ILE A 63 2.35 13.92 13.82
CA ILE A 63 2.18 12.86 14.82
C ILE A 63 3.45 12.86 15.66
N ALA A 64 3.34 13.27 16.93
CA ALA A 64 4.50 13.54 17.79
C ALA A 64 5.32 12.25 18.03
N GLU A 65 4.65 11.14 18.13
CA GLU A 65 5.21 9.81 18.39
C GLU A 65 5.83 9.19 17.11
N LEU A 66 5.55 9.76 15.92
CA LEU A 66 6.02 9.25 14.63
C LEU A 66 6.76 10.38 13.86
N PRO A 67 8.01 10.70 14.20
CA PRO A 67 8.77 11.81 13.62
C PRO A 67 9.33 11.46 12.22
N ILE A 68 8.48 10.99 11.33
CA ILE A 68 8.80 10.63 9.95
C ILE A 68 7.78 11.28 9.02
N GLU A 69 8.20 11.79 7.86
CA GLU A 69 7.32 12.32 6.82
C GLU A 69 7.07 11.28 5.73
N THR A 70 8.14 10.65 5.28
CA THR A 70 8.08 9.61 4.24
C THR A 70 9.09 8.50 4.53
N LEU A 71 8.79 7.30 4.05
CA LEU A 71 9.72 6.19 3.99
C LEU A 71 9.45 5.38 2.73
N SER A 72 10.50 4.91 2.08
CA SER A 72 10.42 3.90 1.01
C SER A 72 11.53 2.89 1.24
N GLY A 73 11.17 1.60 1.33
CA GLY A 73 12.17 0.58 1.59
C GLY A 73 11.64 -0.84 1.57
N ASP A 74 12.58 -1.76 1.60
CA ASP A 74 12.32 -3.18 1.65
C ASP A 74 12.50 -3.70 3.08
N LEU A 75 11.62 -4.59 3.48
CA LEU A 75 11.60 -5.23 4.79
C LEU A 75 11.50 -6.74 4.63
N THR A 76 12.22 -7.47 5.47
CA THR A 76 12.08 -8.93 5.62
C THR A 76 12.17 -9.34 7.09
N ASN A 77 11.42 -10.39 7.45
CA ASN A 77 11.54 -11.05 8.75
C ASN A 77 12.27 -12.39 8.64
N VAL A 78 12.69 -12.81 7.43
CA VAL A 78 13.30 -14.13 7.16
C VAL A 78 14.56 -13.97 6.29
N PRO A 79 15.64 -14.69 6.61
CA PRO A 79 15.87 -15.57 7.76
C PRO A 79 16.13 -14.80 9.06
N VAL A 80 16.37 -13.50 8.97
CA VAL A 80 16.54 -12.55 10.07
C VAL A 80 15.82 -11.26 9.75
N VAL A 81 15.38 -10.54 10.77
CA VAL A 81 14.78 -9.22 10.58
C VAL A 81 15.80 -8.26 9.97
N ALA A 82 15.45 -7.67 8.85
CA ALA A 82 16.27 -6.69 8.16
C ALA A 82 15.41 -5.72 7.34
N ALA A 83 15.89 -4.48 7.17
CA ALA A 83 15.25 -3.50 6.32
C ALA A 83 16.30 -2.56 5.71
N GLN A 84 15.99 -1.97 4.57
CA GLN A 84 16.81 -0.94 3.95
C GLN A 84 15.93 -0.02 3.10
N GLY A 85 16.37 1.23 2.98
CA GLY A 85 15.61 2.19 2.17
C GLY A 85 16.03 3.63 2.42
N LYS A 86 15.08 4.53 2.18
CA LYS A 86 15.21 5.97 2.41
C LYS A 86 14.05 6.47 3.26
N ALA A 87 14.34 7.42 4.13
CA ALA A 87 13.32 8.06 4.94
C ALA A 87 13.54 9.58 5.03
N SER A 88 12.45 10.34 5.05
CA SER A 88 12.49 11.75 5.45
C SER A 88 12.04 11.85 6.89
N ILE A 89 12.95 12.23 7.78
CA ILE A 89 12.75 12.21 9.23
C ILE A 89 12.79 13.62 9.82
N ILE A 90 12.05 13.82 10.90
CA ILE A 90 12.05 15.05 11.66
C ILE A 90 12.93 14.83 12.90
N ALA A 91 14.07 15.50 12.98
CA ALA A 91 14.97 15.42 14.12
C ALA A 91 15.55 16.80 14.43
N PHE A 92 15.77 17.11 15.71
CA PHE A 92 16.33 18.39 16.16
C PHE A 92 15.59 19.64 15.62
N GLY A 93 14.27 19.51 15.37
CA GLY A 93 13.44 20.58 14.81
C GLY A 93 13.63 20.85 13.32
N GLN A 94 14.28 19.95 12.59
CA GLN A 94 14.55 20.03 11.17
C GLN A 94 14.12 18.74 10.45
N THR A 95 13.78 18.85 9.16
CA THR A 95 13.53 17.69 8.31
C THR A 95 14.81 17.32 7.57
N PHE A 96 15.26 16.08 7.77
CA PHE A 96 16.32 15.45 6.99
C PHE A 96 15.65 14.59 5.91
N LYS A 97 15.84 14.97 4.64
CA LYS A 97 15.20 14.30 3.51
C LYS A 97 16.07 13.18 2.94
N ASP A 98 15.41 12.13 2.49
CA ASP A 98 16.02 11.02 1.73
C ASP A 98 17.25 10.40 2.45
N VAL A 99 17.17 10.31 3.78
CA VAL A 99 18.21 9.67 4.60
C VAL A 99 18.22 8.18 4.30
N ASP A 100 19.34 7.67 3.81
CA ASP A 100 19.51 6.22 3.67
C ASP A 100 19.51 5.55 5.04
N PHE A 101 18.76 4.46 5.18
CA PHE A 101 18.75 3.67 6.41
C PHE A 101 18.92 2.18 6.10
N VAL A 102 19.51 1.49 7.06
CA VAL A 102 19.65 0.02 7.07
C VAL A 102 19.37 -0.49 8.47
N VAL A 103 18.53 -1.52 8.58
CA VAL A 103 18.40 -2.32 9.80
C VAL A 103 19.04 -3.67 9.52
N ALA A 104 20.10 -3.97 10.24
CA ALA A 104 20.85 -5.21 10.10
C ALA A 104 21.40 -5.66 11.45
N GLU A 105 21.33 -6.97 11.74
CA GLU A 105 21.82 -7.56 13.00
C GLU A 105 21.19 -6.92 14.25
N GLY A 106 19.98 -6.38 14.13
CA GLY A 106 19.23 -5.74 15.19
C GLY A 106 19.51 -4.25 15.38
N ASP A 107 20.53 -3.68 14.73
CA ASP A 107 20.89 -2.28 14.81
C ASP A 107 20.35 -1.46 13.65
N LEU A 108 20.08 -0.17 13.92
CA LEU A 108 19.74 0.84 12.90
C LEU A 108 21.00 1.61 12.50
N TYR A 109 21.25 1.67 11.21
CA TYR A 109 22.26 2.51 10.58
C TYR A 109 21.57 3.57 9.73
N GLY A 110 22.00 4.82 9.83
CA GLY A 110 21.48 5.92 9.02
C GLY A 110 22.59 6.78 8.45
N ALA A 111 22.39 7.30 7.24
CA ALA A 111 23.34 8.17 6.56
C ALA A 111 22.78 9.60 6.46
N LEU A 112 22.94 10.42 7.50
CA LEU A 112 22.57 11.84 7.47
C LEU A 112 23.44 12.63 6.46
N THR A 113 24.62 12.13 6.15
CA THR A 113 25.45 12.59 5.05
C THR A 113 25.55 11.45 4.04
N PRO A 114 25.25 11.66 2.75
CA PRO A 114 25.26 10.59 1.75
C PRO A 114 26.53 9.74 1.79
N GLY A 115 26.33 8.43 1.90
CA GLY A 115 27.42 7.44 1.92
C GLY A 115 28.17 7.30 3.24
N SER A 116 27.82 8.07 4.28
CA SER A 116 28.44 7.98 5.61
C SER A 116 27.44 7.48 6.63
N PHE A 117 27.42 6.17 6.85
CA PHE A 117 26.54 5.55 7.82
C PHE A 117 27.06 5.72 9.26
N THR A 118 26.13 5.89 10.17
CA THR A 118 26.36 5.91 11.62
C THR A 118 25.47 4.87 12.25
N ASN A 119 25.98 4.07 13.17
CA ASN A 119 25.19 3.16 13.98
C ASN A 119 24.47 3.95 15.09
N PHE A 120 23.14 3.90 15.09
CA PHE A 120 22.27 4.53 16.09
C PHE A 120 21.86 3.60 17.23
N GLY A 121 22.39 2.37 17.25
CA GLY A 121 22.07 1.35 18.25
C GLY A 121 20.88 0.49 17.86
N PRO A 122 20.25 -0.19 18.85
CA PRO A 122 19.17 -1.13 18.58
C PRO A 122 18.01 -0.48 17.85
N ALA A 123 17.63 -1.05 16.71
CA ALA A 123 16.51 -0.53 15.92
C ALA A 123 15.21 -0.49 16.73
N ALA A 124 14.99 -1.46 17.62
CA ALA A 124 13.80 -1.55 18.44
C ALA A 124 13.62 -0.39 19.43
N ASP A 125 14.72 0.33 19.79
CA ASP A 125 14.65 1.52 20.64
C ASP A 125 14.07 2.75 19.91
N ILE A 126 14.05 2.69 18.56
CA ILE A 126 13.48 3.73 17.70
C ILE A 126 12.17 3.21 17.10
N TYR A 127 12.23 2.12 16.36
CA TYR A 127 11.08 1.39 15.85
C TYR A 127 11.46 -0.07 15.52
N ASP A 128 10.74 -0.99 16.11
CA ASP A 128 10.88 -2.42 15.81
C ASP A 128 10.21 -2.74 14.46
N VAL A 129 11.01 -2.75 13.39
CA VAL A 129 10.52 -2.99 12.01
C VAL A 129 9.87 -4.36 11.85
N SER A 130 10.19 -5.34 12.71
CA SER A 130 9.58 -6.68 12.67
C SER A 130 8.08 -6.65 12.91
N LYS A 131 7.58 -5.62 13.61
CA LYS A 131 6.15 -5.46 13.92
C LYS A 131 5.30 -5.38 12.66
N ILE A 132 5.79 -4.80 11.57
CA ILE A 132 5.01 -4.60 10.34
C ILE A 132 4.45 -5.92 9.80
N LEU A 133 5.30 -6.95 9.73
CA LEU A 133 4.95 -8.30 9.25
C LEU A 133 4.62 -9.28 10.37
N ASN A 134 4.66 -8.85 11.63
CA ASN A 134 4.30 -9.71 12.75
C ASN A 134 2.80 -10.04 12.69
N PRO A 135 2.41 -11.33 12.71
CA PRO A 135 1.01 -11.74 12.57
C PRO A 135 0.09 -11.28 13.70
N ASP A 136 0.64 -11.00 14.89
CA ASP A 136 -0.13 -10.72 16.10
C ASP A 136 -0.27 -9.21 16.40
N VAL A 137 0.60 -8.38 15.84
CA VAL A 137 0.57 -6.92 16.09
C VAL A 137 0.65 -6.08 14.81
N GLY A 138 1.05 -6.68 13.67
CA GLY A 138 1.31 -6.00 12.41
C GLY A 138 0.08 -5.80 11.53
N LEU A 139 0.33 -5.63 10.22
CA LEU A 139 -0.70 -5.35 9.22
C LEU A 139 -1.81 -6.41 9.22
N ALA A 140 -1.48 -7.69 9.37
CA ALA A 140 -2.47 -8.76 9.43
C ALA A 140 -3.41 -8.60 10.64
N ASN A 141 -2.89 -8.19 11.80
CA ASN A 141 -3.68 -7.91 12.98
C ASN A 141 -4.58 -6.69 12.80
N VAL A 142 -4.10 -5.64 12.15
CA VAL A 142 -4.93 -4.47 11.80
C VAL A 142 -6.11 -4.88 10.93
N LEU A 143 -5.90 -5.67 9.86
CA LEU A 143 -6.96 -6.19 8.99
C LEU A 143 -7.98 -7.05 9.76
N ALA A 144 -7.53 -7.88 10.70
CA ALA A 144 -8.41 -8.72 11.51
C ALA A 144 -9.30 -7.94 12.49
N ASN A 145 -8.93 -6.71 12.82
CA ASN A 145 -9.59 -5.90 13.84
C ASN A 145 -10.38 -4.70 13.27
N PHE A 146 -10.72 -4.75 11.98
CA PHE A 146 -11.66 -3.79 11.42
C PHE A 146 -13.06 -3.99 12.04
N THR A 147 -13.65 -2.91 12.49
CA THR A 147 -15.03 -2.86 12.95
C THR A 147 -15.90 -2.08 11.96
N ASP A 148 -17.14 -2.51 11.78
CA ASP A 148 -18.11 -1.93 10.84
C ASP A 148 -17.56 -1.80 9.40
N PRO A 149 -16.93 -2.84 8.82
CA PRO A 149 -16.31 -2.75 7.52
C PRO A 149 -17.36 -2.56 6.42
N LYS A 150 -17.02 -1.71 5.43
CA LYS A 150 -17.86 -1.45 4.25
C LYS A 150 -16.99 -1.42 3.00
N ALA A 151 -17.42 -2.12 1.98
CA ALA A 151 -16.84 -1.96 0.63
C ALA A 151 -17.39 -0.65 0.04
N ASP A 152 -16.48 0.28 -0.29
CA ASP A 152 -16.78 1.66 -0.68
C ASP A 152 -16.45 1.96 -2.15
N GLY A 153 -16.18 0.95 -2.94
CA GLY A 153 -15.91 1.07 -4.37
C GLY A 153 -14.67 0.33 -4.84
N ARG A 154 -14.34 0.55 -6.11
CA ARG A 154 -13.14 0.03 -6.77
C ARG A 154 -12.23 1.19 -7.10
N GLU A 155 -10.96 1.02 -6.83
CA GLU A 155 -9.92 1.99 -7.16
C GLU A 155 -8.69 1.24 -7.72
N THR A 156 -7.98 1.86 -8.67
CA THR A 156 -6.73 1.30 -9.19
C THR A 156 -5.56 2.00 -8.50
N ILE A 157 -4.76 1.26 -7.75
CA ILE A 157 -3.58 1.75 -7.03
C ILE A 157 -2.33 1.20 -7.72
N ASN A 158 -1.49 2.09 -8.26
CA ASN A 158 -0.26 1.71 -8.98
C ASN A 158 -0.47 0.64 -10.07
N GLY A 159 -1.63 0.70 -10.77
CA GLY A 159 -1.99 -0.25 -11.82
C GLY A 159 -2.61 -1.57 -11.33
N VAL A 160 -2.84 -1.71 -10.02
CA VAL A 160 -3.52 -2.86 -9.43
C VAL A 160 -4.98 -2.50 -9.12
N ASP A 161 -5.91 -3.30 -9.62
CA ASP A 161 -7.33 -3.14 -9.34
C ASP A 161 -7.64 -3.62 -7.93
N THR A 162 -8.21 -2.74 -7.13
CA THR A 162 -8.49 -2.95 -5.71
C THR A 162 -9.94 -2.67 -5.37
N VAL A 163 -10.40 -3.29 -4.30
CA VAL A 163 -11.63 -2.90 -3.59
C VAL A 163 -11.21 -2.08 -2.36
N LYS A 164 -11.78 -0.89 -2.25
CA LYS A 164 -11.63 -0.02 -1.09
C LYS A 164 -12.60 -0.47 0.00
N VAL A 165 -12.04 -0.78 1.16
CA VAL A 165 -12.79 -1.14 2.37
C VAL A 165 -12.52 -0.09 3.44
N THR A 166 -13.58 0.52 3.97
CA THR A 166 -13.52 1.49 5.07
C THR A 166 -14.08 0.88 6.36
N GLY A 167 -13.60 1.37 7.50
CA GLY A 167 -14.04 0.92 8.83
C GLY A 167 -13.30 1.65 9.94
N ASN A 168 -13.29 1.08 11.13
CA ASN A 168 -12.52 1.58 12.26
C ASN A 168 -11.66 0.47 12.85
N VAL A 169 -10.53 0.85 13.45
CA VAL A 169 -9.63 -0.05 14.18
C VAL A 169 -9.40 0.54 15.58
N SER A 170 -9.36 -0.28 16.61
CA SER A 170 -9.16 0.22 17.98
C SER A 170 -7.80 0.92 18.13
N ALA A 171 -7.75 1.91 19.03
CA ALA A 171 -6.50 2.62 19.35
C ALA A 171 -5.38 1.68 19.81
N GLU A 172 -5.71 0.64 20.56
CA GLU A 172 -4.75 -0.36 21.04
C GLU A 172 -4.07 -1.09 19.87
N VAL A 173 -4.85 -1.56 18.89
CA VAL A 173 -4.32 -2.27 17.72
C VAL A 173 -3.46 -1.34 16.85
N VAL A 174 -3.91 -0.11 16.63
CA VAL A 174 -3.16 0.87 15.83
C VAL A 174 -1.85 1.23 16.50
N ASN A 175 -1.87 1.58 17.80
CA ASN A 175 -0.66 1.92 18.56
C ASN A 175 0.28 0.72 18.74
N GLY A 176 -0.24 -0.51 18.68
CA GLY A 176 0.57 -1.74 18.69
C GLY A 176 1.44 -1.87 17.44
N LEU A 177 0.91 -1.50 16.26
CA LEU A 177 1.66 -1.47 15.02
C LEU A 177 2.64 -0.29 14.99
N ALA A 178 2.14 0.93 15.19
CA ALA A 178 2.92 2.15 15.28
C ALA A 178 2.23 3.11 16.24
N ASP A 179 2.97 3.57 17.26
CA ASP A 179 2.41 4.55 18.19
C ASP A 179 2.11 5.85 17.44
N VAL A 180 0.84 6.15 17.31
CA VAL A 180 0.34 7.39 16.70
C VAL A 180 -0.39 8.26 17.72
N GLY A 181 -0.29 7.92 19.02
CA GLY A 181 -0.96 8.61 20.10
C GLY A 181 -2.48 8.48 20.09
N ALA A 182 -3.02 7.43 19.44
CA ALA A 182 -4.46 7.23 19.35
C ALA A 182 -5.06 6.90 20.73
N THR A 183 -6.16 7.58 21.09
CA THR A 183 -6.90 7.36 22.35
C THR A 183 -8.34 6.91 22.14
N ALA A 184 -8.77 6.83 20.89
CA ALA A 184 -10.11 6.39 20.44
C ALA A 184 -9.96 5.54 19.19
N PRO A 185 -11.01 4.80 18.77
CA PRO A 185 -10.98 4.06 17.51
C PRO A 185 -10.61 4.97 16.34
N VAL A 186 -9.71 4.47 15.50
CA VAL A 186 -9.11 5.20 14.37
C VAL A 186 -9.85 4.80 13.09
N PRO A 187 -10.39 5.75 12.30
CA PRO A 187 -10.86 5.47 10.96
C PRO A 187 -9.74 4.85 10.12
N ALA A 188 -10.06 3.77 9.44
CA ALA A 188 -9.12 2.99 8.66
C ALA A 188 -9.68 2.70 7.27
N THR A 189 -8.80 2.70 6.28
CA THR A 189 -9.12 2.31 4.91
C THR A 189 -8.09 1.29 4.44
N ALA A 190 -8.55 0.20 3.84
CA ALA A 190 -7.72 -0.80 3.20
C ALA A 190 -8.09 -0.90 1.71
N TRP A 191 -7.11 -0.90 0.83
CA TRP A 191 -7.26 -1.21 -0.58
C TRP A 191 -6.69 -2.60 -0.81
N ILE A 192 -7.58 -3.53 -1.09
CA ILE A 192 -7.27 -4.96 -1.21
C ILE A 192 -7.43 -5.34 -2.67
N LYS A 193 -6.44 -6.05 -3.21
CA LYS A 193 -6.48 -6.57 -4.58
C LYS A 193 -7.76 -7.38 -4.79
N GLU A 194 -8.51 -7.05 -5.84
CA GLU A 194 -9.83 -7.65 -6.06
C GLU A 194 -9.74 -9.12 -6.46
N ASP A 195 -8.73 -9.50 -7.21
CA ASP A 195 -8.56 -10.86 -7.74
C ASP A 195 -7.32 -11.55 -7.15
N GLY A 196 -7.34 -12.87 -7.15
CA GLY A 196 -6.21 -13.72 -6.73
C GLY A 196 -6.09 -13.83 -5.22
N ASP A 197 -4.90 -13.56 -4.68
CA ASP A 197 -4.59 -13.82 -3.27
C ASP A 197 -5.10 -12.71 -2.31
N HIS A 198 -5.80 -11.70 -2.82
CA HIS A 198 -6.32 -10.57 -2.05
C HIS A 198 -5.23 -9.84 -1.24
N ASP A 199 -4.09 -9.58 -1.88
CA ASP A 199 -3.01 -8.83 -1.24
C ASP A 199 -3.49 -7.46 -0.79
N LEU A 200 -3.03 -7.02 0.39
CA LEU A 200 -3.15 -5.63 0.82
C LEU A 200 -2.23 -4.76 -0.06
N VAL A 201 -2.81 -3.83 -0.82
CA VAL A 201 -2.07 -2.94 -1.71
C VAL A 201 -1.78 -1.60 -1.04
N GLN A 202 -2.76 -1.09 -0.28
CA GLN A 202 -2.59 0.15 0.47
C GLN A 202 -3.42 0.11 1.74
N ALA A 203 -2.92 0.76 2.79
CA ALA A 203 -3.65 1.02 4.02
C ALA A 203 -3.52 2.48 4.43
N LYS A 204 -4.58 3.05 5.01
CA LYS A 204 -4.58 4.41 5.55
C LYS A 204 -5.24 4.40 6.92
N LEU A 205 -4.62 5.10 7.86
CA LEU A 205 -5.12 5.34 9.21
C LEU A 205 -5.25 6.84 9.40
N ASP A 206 -6.37 7.30 9.92
CA ASP A 206 -6.67 8.71 10.18
C ASP A 206 -6.82 8.94 11.71
N PRO A 207 -5.70 9.00 12.49
CA PRO A 207 -5.75 9.10 13.96
C PRO A 207 -6.36 10.40 14.46
N SER A 208 -6.38 11.45 13.63
CA SER A 208 -7.13 12.69 13.88
C SER A 208 -7.52 13.36 12.57
N GLN A 209 -8.31 14.43 12.64
CA GLN A 209 -8.85 15.12 11.46
C GLN A 209 -7.78 15.59 10.47
N ASP A 210 -6.61 16.03 10.98
CA ASP A 210 -5.53 16.62 10.19
C ASP A 210 -4.32 15.69 10.02
N ASN A 211 -4.36 14.51 10.64
CA ASN A 211 -3.25 13.56 10.63
C ASN A 211 -3.64 12.26 9.95
N SER A 212 -2.77 11.77 9.08
CA SER A 212 -2.94 10.42 8.50
C SER A 212 -1.61 9.73 8.32
N VAL A 213 -1.64 8.40 8.38
CA VAL A 213 -0.54 7.52 8.01
C VAL A 213 -1.03 6.64 6.88
N GLN A 214 -0.39 6.75 5.71
CA GLN A 214 -0.70 5.92 4.55
C GLN A 214 0.50 5.05 4.22
N MET A 215 0.23 3.78 3.97
CA MET A 215 1.22 2.78 3.54
C MET A 215 0.79 2.18 2.22
N THR A 216 1.64 2.21 1.21
CA THR A 216 1.48 1.47 -0.04
C THR A 216 2.44 0.29 -0.04
N LEU A 217 1.96 -0.87 -0.42
CA LEU A 217 2.63 -2.15 -0.24
C LEU A 217 2.74 -2.86 -1.58
N SER A 218 3.92 -3.37 -1.87
CA SER A 218 4.20 -4.08 -3.11
C SER A 218 5.27 -5.15 -2.89
N ASP A 219 5.55 -5.92 -3.92
CA ASP A 219 6.64 -6.89 -3.92
C ASP A 219 6.59 -7.90 -2.76
N TRP A 220 5.37 -8.25 -2.36
CA TRP A 220 5.11 -9.24 -1.33
C TRP A 220 5.85 -10.56 -1.60
N GLY A 221 6.54 -11.08 -0.58
CA GLY A 221 7.25 -12.36 -0.64
C GLY A 221 8.51 -12.36 -1.52
N LYS A 222 8.93 -11.22 -2.09
CA LYS A 222 10.19 -11.15 -2.84
C LYS A 222 11.39 -11.25 -1.90
N SER A 223 12.42 -11.96 -2.35
CA SER A 223 13.66 -12.07 -1.57
C SER A 223 14.31 -10.70 -1.36
N VAL A 224 14.53 -10.34 -0.11
CA VAL A 224 15.21 -9.11 0.30
C VAL A 224 16.59 -9.48 0.85
N THR A 225 17.63 -8.86 0.32
CA THR A 225 19.01 -9.01 0.83
C THR A 225 19.47 -7.67 1.35
N VAL A 226 19.78 -7.59 2.62
CA VAL A 226 20.29 -6.39 3.29
C VAL A 226 21.74 -6.63 3.69
N THR A 227 22.60 -5.68 3.36
CA THR A 227 24.01 -5.75 3.76
C THR A 227 24.28 -4.70 4.82
N LYS A 228 24.86 -5.11 5.95
CA LYS A 228 25.31 -4.21 6.99
C LYS A 228 26.33 -3.22 6.42
N PRO A 229 26.11 -1.91 6.54
CA PRO A 229 27.05 -0.92 6.05
C PRO A 229 28.30 -0.83 6.95
N ALA A 230 29.39 -0.34 6.39
CA ALA A 230 30.51 0.13 7.18
C ALA A 230 30.10 1.44 7.89
N ALA A 231 30.25 1.48 9.20
CA ALA A 231 29.89 2.62 10.08
C ALA A 231 31.00 2.90 11.08
#